data_f8bb4adee0a5e1dd8a783bb6d50d3a74
#
_entry.id   f8bb4adee0a5e1dd8a783bb6d50d3a74
#
_cell.length_a   1.000
_cell.length_b   1.000
_cell.length_c   1.000
_cell.angle_alpha   90.00
_cell.angle_beta   90.00
_cell.angle_gamma   90.00
#
_symmetry.space_group_name_H-M   'P 1'
#
loop_
_entity.id
_entity.type
_entity.pdbx_description
1 polymer ?
#
loop_
_entity_poly.entity_id
_entity_poly.type
_entity_poly.pdbx_seq_one_letter_code
_entity_poly.pdbx_strand_id
1 'polypeptide(L)'
;MNYLVSFADSRMYKSLIRLSKQAHTFKFFDKIFLLNEYNLSNSFKKKFKNNLILGSKGYGYWCWKPEIIMNIMNEINNGDCLLYVDAGCHLNIHGKKRLLEYFDLIKKQNKGIIAFQAVEPNKKNSKLKYDGRKLRNLKNYKWIKGDTLDYFKVRDNDTVTNAQEIAGGVFLIKKCEQSIKIIKEWQKIIYTKFDLISDTPSVSANLSGFIENRHDQSIWTL
;
A
#
# COMPACT_ATOMS: atom_id res chain seq x y z
N MET A 1 14.71 -14.74 -5.50
CA MET A 1 14.50 -14.84 -4.03
C MET A 1 13.14 -14.25 -3.65
N ASN A 2 12.65 -14.53 -2.43
CA ASN A 2 11.36 -14.06 -1.93
C ASN A 2 11.56 -13.27 -0.65
N TYR A 3 11.13 -12.03 -0.63
CA TYR A 3 11.31 -11.11 0.48
C TYR A 3 9.98 -10.66 1.06
N LEU A 4 9.99 -10.24 2.32
CA LEU A 4 8.91 -9.53 2.97
C LEU A 4 9.42 -8.21 3.50
N VAL A 5 8.65 -7.14 3.34
CA VAL A 5 8.91 -5.85 3.97
C VAL A 5 7.69 -5.36 4.74
N SER A 6 7.94 -4.78 5.89
CA SER A 6 6.97 -4.03 6.67
C SER A 6 7.63 -2.84 7.33
N PHE A 7 6.82 -1.82 7.60
CA PHE A 7 7.27 -0.63 8.30
C PHE A 7 6.28 -0.26 9.40
N ALA A 8 6.81 0.22 10.51
CA ALA A 8 6.03 0.93 11.52
C ALA A 8 6.93 1.90 12.30
N ASP A 9 6.38 3.02 12.71
CA ASP A 9 7.08 3.88 13.67
C ASP A 9 7.26 3.18 15.03
N SER A 10 8.14 3.71 15.87
CA SER A 10 8.52 3.09 17.17
C SER A 10 7.31 2.81 18.08
N ARG A 11 6.19 3.52 17.96
CA ARG A 11 4.98 3.29 18.74
C ARG A 11 4.27 1.97 18.35
N MET A 12 4.44 1.53 17.11
CA MET A 12 3.86 0.30 16.58
C MET A 12 4.85 -0.88 16.57
N TYR A 13 5.98 -0.76 17.28
CA TYR A 13 7.05 -1.76 17.32
C TYR A 13 6.55 -3.17 17.67
N LYS A 14 5.60 -3.29 18.62
CA LYS A 14 5.01 -4.59 18.98
C LYS A 14 4.32 -5.28 17.78
N SER A 15 3.74 -4.50 16.87
CA SER A 15 3.13 -5.02 15.65
C SER A 15 4.17 -5.56 14.67
N LEU A 16 5.33 -4.90 14.52
CA LEU A 16 6.44 -5.42 13.74
C LEU A 16 6.98 -6.74 14.31
N ILE A 17 7.18 -6.82 15.63
CA ILE A 17 7.64 -8.08 16.28
C ILE A 17 6.65 -9.21 16.01
N ARG A 18 5.34 -8.96 16.19
CA ARG A 18 4.30 -9.95 15.91
C ARG A 18 4.36 -10.41 14.46
N LEU A 19 4.40 -9.47 13.51
CA LEU A 19 4.48 -9.77 12.08
C LEU A 19 5.73 -10.58 11.73
N SER A 20 6.88 -10.23 12.32
CA SER A 20 8.13 -10.99 12.20
C SER A 20 7.97 -12.44 12.61
N LYS A 21 7.43 -12.68 13.81
CA LYS A 21 7.19 -14.04 14.31
C LYS A 21 6.28 -14.82 13.36
N GLN A 22 5.19 -14.21 12.88
CA GLN A 22 4.28 -14.83 11.91
C GLN A 22 4.99 -15.13 10.59
N ALA A 23 5.78 -14.19 10.05
CA ALA A 23 6.50 -14.39 8.79
C ALA A 23 7.51 -15.55 8.86
N HIS A 24 8.24 -15.68 9.98
CA HIS A 24 9.19 -16.78 10.17
C HIS A 24 8.50 -18.15 10.20
N THR A 25 7.24 -18.26 10.68
CA THR A 25 6.53 -19.56 10.67
C THR A 25 6.26 -20.08 9.25
N PHE A 26 6.24 -19.19 8.26
CA PHE A 26 6.07 -19.60 6.86
C PHE A 26 7.29 -20.36 6.32
N LYS A 27 8.50 -20.12 6.84
CA LYS A 27 9.75 -20.74 6.34
C LYS A 27 9.84 -20.64 4.82
N PHE A 28 9.60 -19.43 4.30
CA PHE A 28 9.45 -19.20 2.86
C PHE A 28 10.20 -17.96 2.38
N PHE A 29 10.35 -16.95 3.24
CA PHE A 29 11.04 -15.73 2.91
C PHE A 29 12.55 -15.88 3.12
N ASP A 30 13.33 -15.53 2.10
CA ASP A 30 14.80 -15.55 2.18
C ASP A 30 15.32 -14.44 3.11
N LYS A 31 14.62 -13.30 3.15
CA LYS A 31 14.89 -12.21 4.10
C LYS A 31 13.60 -11.44 4.42
N ILE A 32 13.49 -10.97 5.65
CA ILE A 32 12.38 -10.17 6.16
C ILE A 32 12.94 -8.82 6.59
N PHE A 33 12.50 -7.75 5.93
CA PHE A 33 12.86 -6.36 6.24
C PHE A 33 11.80 -5.76 7.17
N LEU A 34 12.18 -5.51 8.41
CA LEU A 34 11.35 -4.83 9.41
C LEU A 34 11.92 -3.45 9.62
N LEU A 35 11.28 -2.45 9.02
CA LEU A 35 11.78 -1.11 8.96
C LEU A 35 11.00 -0.17 9.89
N ASN A 36 11.66 0.90 10.32
CA ASN A 36 11.08 1.96 11.12
C ASN A 36 11.65 3.33 10.71
N GLU A 37 11.34 4.37 11.45
CA GLU A 37 11.78 5.75 11.19
C GLU A 37 13.31 5.91 11.10
N TYR A 38 14.07 5.05 11.75
CA TYR A 38 15.55 5.12 11.71
C TYR A 38 16.11 4.60 10.37
N ASN A 39 15.36 3.78 9.65
CA ASN A 39 15.74 3.26 8.33
C ASN A 39 15.45 4.22 7.18
N LEU A 40 14.73 5.31 7.41
CA LEU A 40 14.49 6.34 6.41
C LEU A 40 15.75 7.18 6.19
N SER A 41 16.07 7.50 4.94
CA SER A 41 17.23 8.33 4.59
C SER A 41 17.15 9.73 5.21
N ASN A 42 18.30 10.35 5.48
CA ASN A 42 18.34 11.71 6.01
C ASN A 42 17.72 12.72 5.05
N SER A 43 17.88 12.52 3.74
CA SER A 43 17.25 13.37 2.72
C SER A 43 15.73 13.28 2.76
N PHE A 44 15.18 12.06 2.86
CA PHE A 44 13.74 11.86 3.02
C PHE A 44 13.21 12.49 4.31
N LYS A 45 13.86 12.23 5.44
CA LYS A 45 13.49 12.83 6.73
C LYS A 45 13.53 14.37 6.69
N LYS A 46 14.55 14.96 6.05
CA LYS A 46 14.65 16.41 5.87
C LYS A 46 13.51 16.95 5.00
N LYS A 47 13.19 16.29 3.88
CA LYS A 47 12.10 16.68 2.97
C LYS A 47 10.74 16.71 3.67
N PHE A 48 10.44 15.68 4.46
CA PHE A 48 9.13 15.49 5.09
C PHE A 48 9.12 15.76 6.59
N LYS A 49 10.08 16.53 7.11
CA LYS A 49 10.26 16.78 8.57
C LYS A 49 8.99 17.25 9.28
N ASN A 50 8.17 18.06 8.61
CA ASN A 50 6.93 18.61 9.16
C ASN A 50 5.77 17.60 9.17
N ASN A 51 5.91 16.48 8.46
CA ASN A 51 4.89 15.44 8.31
C ASN A 51 5.23 14.17 9.10
N LEU A 52 6.52 13.85 9.21
CA LEU A 52 7.03 12.67 9.91
C LEU A 52 7.07 12.90 11.44
N ILE A 53 5.90 13.09 12.03
CA ILE A 53 5.74 13.32 13.45
C ILE A 53 5.23 12.04 14.11
N LEU A 54 5.91 11.59 15.17
CA LEU A 54 5.44 10.46 15.97
C LEU A 54 4.04 10.78 16.52
N GLY A 55 3.06 9.95 16.16
CA GLY A 55 1.67 10.20 16.54
C GLY A 55 0.80 10.71 15.41
N SER A 56 1.38 11.26 14.35
CA SER A 56 0.61 11.66 13.20
C SER A 56 0.02 10.44 12.47
N LYS A 57 -1.07 10.67 11.74
CA LYS A 57 -1.78 9.66 10.95
C LYS A 57 -0.81 8.99 9.97
N GLY A 58 -0.62 7.67 10.12
CA GLY A 58 0.26 6.88 9.27
C GLY A 58 1.74 7.32 9.27
N TYR A 59 2.20 8.04 10.31
CA TYR A 59 3.54 8.63 10.37
C TYR A 59 3.86 9.42 9.10
N GLY A 60 3.03 10.46 8.83
CA GLY A 60 3.11 11.27 7.62
C GLY A 60 2.31 10.71 6.46
N TYR A 61 1.09 10.23 6.74
CA TYR A 61 0.14 9.73 5.72
C TYR A 61 0.72 8.61 4.84
N TRP A 62 1.58 7.73 5.43
CA TRP A 62 2.25 6.62 4.73
C TRP A 62 3.14 7.04 3.57
N CYS A 63 3.58 8.30 3.52
CA CYS A 63 4.45 8.83 2.45
C CYS A 63 5.76 8.06 2.27
N TRP A 64 6.22 7.39 3.32
CA TRP A 64 7.44 6.58 3.35
C TRP A 64 7.31 5.26 2.58
N LYS A 65 6.10 4.83 2.24
CA LYS A 65 5.88 3.49 1.67
C LYS A 65 6.62 3.27 0.34
N PRO A 66 6.45 4.09 -0.72
CA PRO A 66 7.22 3.90 -1.94
C PRO A 66 8.73 4.11 -1.75
N GLU A 67 9.15 4.96 -0.78
CA GLU A 67 10.56 5.17 -0.46
C GLU A 67 11.23 3.88 0.02
N ILE A 68 10.68 3.22 1.05
CA ILE A 68 11.24 1.99 1.58
C ILE A 68 11.20 0.83 0.57
N ILE A 69 10.15 0.77 -0.26
CA ILE A 69 10.04 -0.22 -1.31
C ILE A 69 11.14 -0.01 -2.35
N MET A 70 11.33 1.23 -2.83
CA MET A 70 12.40 1.54 -3.78
C MET A 70 13.79 1.23 -3.25
N ASN A 71 14.04 1.54 -1.97
CA ASN A 71 15.33 1.24 -1.35
C ASN A 71 15.61 -0.26 -1.38
N ILE A 72 14.64 -1.11 -1.01
CA ILE A 72 14.78 -2.56 -1.07
C ILE A 72 14.90 -3.04 -2.53
N MET A 73 14.11 -2.49 -3.45
CA MET A 73 14.21 -2.86 -4.87
C MET A 73 15.58 -2.53 -5.46
N ASN A 74 16.30 -1.54 -4.93
CA ASN A 74 17.67 -1.27 -5.34
C ASN A 74 18.67 -2.33 -4.84
N GLU A 75 18.38 -2.98 -3.71
CA GLU A 75 19.25 -3.99 -3.11
C GLU A 75 19.05 -5.41 -3.68
N ILE A 76 17.83 -5.75 -4.11
CA ILE A 76 17.47 -7.10 -4.59
C ILE A 76 17.74 -7.25 -6.10
N ASN A 77 17.77 -8.48 -6.63
CA ASN A 77 18.03 -8.76 -8.04
C ASN A 77 16.76 -8.67 -8.90
N ASN A 78 16.94 -8.45 -10.21
CA ASN A 78 15.85 -8.55 -11.17
C ASN A 78 15.22 -9.95 -11.11
N GLY A 79 13.89 -10.01 -11.12
CA GLY A 79 13.12 -11.24 -10.96
C GLY A 79 12.84 -11.63 -9.50
N ASP A 80 13.53 -11.06 -8.53
CA ASP A 80 13.22 -11.26 -7.11
C ASP A 80 11.83 -10.70 -6.76
N CYS A 81 11.17 -11.30 -5.78
CA CYS A 81 9.82 -10.95 -5.37
C CYS A 81 9.79 -10.38 -3.95
N LEU A 82 9.07 -9.28 -3.76
CA LEU A 82 8.91 -8.56 -2.51
C LEU A 82 7.43 -8.50 -2.13
N LEU A 83 7.05 -9.09 -1.00
CA LEU A 83 5.74 -8.93 -0.38
C LEU A 83 5.78 -7.72 0.55
N TYR A 84 4.98 -6.69 0.26
CA TYR A 84 4.71 -5.61 1.19
C TYR A 84 3.50 -5.97 2.05
N VAL A 85 3.62 -5.76 3.37
CA VAL A 85 2.53 -5.97 4.34
C VAL A 85 2.57 -4.86 5.39
N ASP A 86 1.47 -4.14 5.59
CA ASP A 86 1.34 -3.20 6.70
C ASP A 86 1.52 -3.92 8.04
N ALA A 87 2.22 -3.29 8.99
CA ALA A 87 2.47 -3.87 10.32
C ALA A 87 1.19 -4.20 11.10
N GLY A 88 0.07 -3.54 10.77
CA GLY A 88 -1.26 -3.84 11.31
C GLY A 88 -1.88 -5.15 10.81
N CYS A 89 -1.40 -5.70 9.71
CA CYS A 89 -1.90 -6.96 9.15
C CYS A 89 -1.43 -8.18 9.95
N HIS A 90 -2.17 -9.28 9.82
CA HIS A 90 -1.80 -10.57 10.36
C HIS A 90 -1.52 -11.57 9.24
N LEU A 91 -0.40 -12.29 9.32
CA LEU A 91 -0.08 -13.40 8.43
C LEU A 91 -0.68 -14.69 9.02
N ASN A 92 -1.64 -15.27 8.32
CA ASN A 92 -2.28 -16.52 8.72
C ASN A 92 -1.56 -17.70 8.06
N ILE A 93 -0.95 -18.58 8.86
CA ILE A 93 -0.21 -19.74 8.34
C ILE A 93 -1.08 -20.68 7.50
N HIS A 94 -2.39 -20.77 7.79
CA HIS A 94 -3.33 -21.55 6.97
C HIS A 94 -3.50 -20.99 5.54
N GLY A 95 -3.15 -19.71 5.33
CA GLY A 95 -3.10 -19.08 4.01
C GLY A 95 -1.81 -19.33 3.23
N LYS A 96 -0.84 -20.09 3.78
CA LYS A 96 0.47 -20.29 3.15
C LYS A 96 0.36 -20.81 1.71
N LYS A 97 -0.49 -21.81 1.46
CA LYS A 97 -0.69 -22.36 0.11
C LYS A 97 -1.07 -21.26 -0.89
N ARG A 98 -2.04 -20.42 -0.54
CA ARG A 98 -2.48 -19.29 -1.38
C ARG A 98 -1.38 -18.25 -1.59
N LEU A 99 -0.58 -17.96 -0.58
CA LEU A 99 0.57 -17.08 -0.71
C LEU A 99 1.59 -17.61 -1.72
N LEU A 100 1.92 -18.89 -1.67
CA LEU A 100 2.82 -19.53 -2.63
C LEU A 100 2.27 -19.43 -4.06
N GLU A 101 0.96 -19.66 -4.27
CA GLU A 101 0.30 -19.49 -5.56
C GLU A 101 0.45 -18.05 -6.11
N TYR A 102 0.37 -17.02 -5.26
CA TYR A 102 0.60 -15.64 -5.68
C TYR A 102 2.08 -15.39 -6.07
N PHE A 103 3.04 -15.96 -5.35
CA PHE A 103 4.45 -15.86 -5.72
C PHE A 103 4.74 -16.58 -7.05
N ASP A 104 4.13 -17.73 -7.29
CA ASP A 104 4.25 -18.44 -8.57
C ASP A 104 3.59 -17.66 -9.72
N LEU A 105 2.42 -17.06 -9.45
CA LEU A 105 1.72 -16.24 -10.43
C LEU A 105 2.54 -15.02 -10.84
N ILE A 106 3.10 -14.28 -9.88
CA ILE A 106 3.86 -13.05 -10.19
C ILE A 106 5.16 -13.35 -10.94
N LYS A 107 5.80 -14.49 -10.67
CA LYS A 107 7.00 -14.91 -11.40
C LYS A 107 6.72 -15.14 -12.89
N LYS A 108 5.54 -15.65 -13.22
CA LYS A 108 5.13 -16.00 -14.59
C LYS A 108 4.65 -14.80 -15.42
N GLN A 109 4.24 -13.70 -14.78
CA GLN A 109 3.72 -12.54 -15.49
C GLN A 109 4.78 -11.44 -15.70
N ASN A 110 4.54 -10.56 -16.71
CA ASN A 110 5.48 -9.50 -17.07
C ASN A 110 5.21 -8.15 -16.37
N LYS A 111 4.00 -7.93 -15.83
CA LYS A 111 3.64 -6.64 -15.21
C LYS A 111 4.30 -6.38 -13.85
N GLY A 112 4.74 -7.44 -13.16
CA GLY A 112 5.56 -7.34 -11.96
C GLY A 112 4.84 -6.87 -10.68
N ILE A 113 3.50 -6.76 -10.67
CA ILE A 113 2.71 -6.39 -9.49
C ILE A 113 1.46 -7.26 -9.41
N ILE A 114 1.17 -7.76 -8.21
CA ILE A 114 -0.14 -8.29 -7.82
C ILE A 114 -0.68 -7.41 -6.71
N ALA A 115 -1.81 -6.77 -6.96
CA ALA A 115 -2.55 -5.97 -5.99
C ALA A 115 -3.93 -6.58 -5.76
N PHE A 116 -4.56 -6.27 -4.64
CA PHE A 116 -5.82 -6.85 -4.22
C PHE A 116 -6.90 -5.78 -4.19
N GLN A 117 -7.91 -5.95 -5.02
CA GLN A 117 -9.07 -5.06 -5.03
C GLN A 117 -10.03 -5.42 -3.93
N ALA A 118 -10.63 -4.42 -3.29
CA ALA A 118 -11.68 -4.63 -2.31
C ALA A 118 -12.91 -5.32 -2.93
N VAL A 119 -13.55 -6.19 -2.14
CA VAL A 119 -14.75 -6.91 -2.59
C VAL A 119 -15.97 -5.99 -2.48
N GLU A 120 -16.74 -5.85 -3.57
CA GLU A 120 -17.98 -5.11 -3.52
C GLU A 120 -19.04 -5.86 -2.66
N PRO A 121 -19.64 -5.20 -1.65
CA PRO A 121 -20.73 -5.79 -0.89
C PRO A 121 -21.94 -6.08 -1.80
N ASN A 122 -22.40 -7.31 -1.81
CA ASN A 122 -23.59 -7.73 -2.56
C ASN A 122 -24.43 -8.74 -1.75
N LYS A 123 -25.59 -9.19 -2.27
CA LYS A 123 -26.47 -10.14 -1.57
C LYS A 123 -25.78 -11.45 -1.18
N LYS A 124 -24.82 -11.94 -1.99
CA LYS A 124 -24.11 -13.20 -1.73
C LYS A 124 -23.07 -13.06 -0.61
N ASN A 125 -22.42 -11.90 -0.49
CA ASN A 125 -21.36 -11.66 0.48
C ASN A 125 -21.73 -10.69 1.62
N SER A 126 -22.98 -10.21 1.67
CA SER A 126 -23.45 -9.25 2.69
C SER A 126 -23.32 -9.76 4.12
N LYS A 127 -23.29 -11.08 4.32
CA LYS A 127 -23.09 -11.73 5.62
C LYS A 127 -21.60 -11.91 5.97
N LEU A 128 -20.68 -11.73 5.00
CA LEU A 128 -19.26 -11.84 5.26
C LEU A 128 -18.83 -10.68 6.16
N LYS A 129 -18.03 -11.01 7.15
CA LYS A 129 -17.40 -10.03 8.03
C LYS A 129 -15.90 -10.19 7.91
N TYR A 130 -15.19 -9.07 7.84
CA TYR A 130 -13.75 -9.04 8.00
C TYR A 130 -13.44 -8.49 9.40
N ASP A 131 -12.77 -9.26 10.22
CA ASP A 131 -12.46 -8.87 11.60
C ASP A 131 -13.69 -8.41 12.39
N GLY A 132 -14.78 -9.17 12.27
CA GLY A 132 -16.07 -8.85 12.91
C GLY A 132 -16.88 -7.69 12.30
N ARG A 133 -16.31 -6.99 11.30
CA ARG A 133 -16.95 -5.84 10.64
C ARG A 133 -17.62 -6.25 9.33
N LYS A 134 -18.72 -5.60 8.99
CA LYS A 134 -19.37 -5.76 7.67
C LYS A 134 -18.43 -5.25 6.57
N LEU A 135 -18.50 -5.87 5.38
CA LEU A 135 -17.85 -5.35 4.18
C LEU A 135 -18.31 -3.90 3.93
N ARG A 136 -17.38 -3.02 3.61
CA ARG A 136 -17.64 -1.63 3.27
C ARG A 136 -17.72 -1.47 1.76
N ASN A 137 -18.53 -0.52 1.31
CA ASN A 137 -18.46 -0.03 -0.05
C ASN A 137 -17.27 0.92 -0.18
N LEU A 138 -16.21 0.46 -0.85
CA LEU A 138 -14.96 1.16 -1.02
C LEU A 138 -14.81 1.68 -2.46
N LYS A 139 -15.89 2.15 -3.10
CA LYS A 139 -15.83 2.75 -4.42
C LYS A 139 -14.97 4.02 -4.40
N ASN A 140 -14.13 4.18 -5.40
CA ASN A 140 -13.12 5.24 -5.48
C ASN A 140 -13.69 6.64 -5.28
N TYR A 141 -14.87 6.95 -5.82
CA TYR A 141 -15.49 8.27 -5.66
C TYR A 141 -15.76 8.65 -4.20
N LYS A 142 -15.87 7.67 -3.29
CA LYS A 142 -16.09 7.88 -1.85
C LYS A 142 -14.81 8.14 -1.08
N TRP A 143 -13.67 7.68 -1.58
CA TRP A 143 -12.44 7.56 -0.81
C TRP A 143 -11.23 8.21 -1.47
N ILE A 144 -11.39 8.79 -2.65
CA ILE A 144 -10.36 9.53 -3.37
C ILE A 144 -10.84 10.96 -3.55
N LYS A 145 -10.04 11.91 -3.06
CA LYS A 145 -10.41 13.32 -3.16
C LYS A 145 -10.29 13.88 -4.58
N GLY A 146 -11.03 14.97 -4.84
CA GLY A 146 -11.16 15.60 -6.15
C GLY A 146 -9.83 15.93 -6.82
N ASP A 147 -8.90 16.54 -6.08
CA ASP A 147 -7.58 16.89 -6.61
C ASP A 147 -6.80 15.67 -7.11
N THR A 148 -6.96 14.52 -6.45
CA THR A 148 -6.31 13.28 -6.89
C THR A 148 -6.93 12.74 -8.16
N LEU A 149 -8.27 12.75 -8.28
CA LEU A 149 -8.96 12.35 -9.51
C LEU A 149 -8.60 13.24 -10.70
N ASP A 150 -8.45 14.55 -10.46
CA ASP A 150 -8.05 15.52 -11.48
C ASP A 150 -6.59 15.35 -11.90
N TYR A 151 -5.70 15.11 -10.93
CA TYR A 151 -4.29 14.84 -11.22
C TYR A 151 -4.11 13.66 -12.20
N PHE A 152 -4.87 12.59 -11.98
CA PHE A 152 -4.86 11.40 -12.84
C PHE A 152 -5.78 11.53 -14.06
N LYS A 153 -6.55 12.63 -14.18
CA LYS A 153 -7.52 12.87 -15.28
C LYS A 153 -8.57 11.76 -15.40
N VAL A 154 -9.06 11.28 -14.26
CA VAL A 154 -10.03 10.17 -14.19
C VAL A 154 -11.35 10.56 -13.52
N ARG A 155 -11.57 11.84 -13.22
CA ARG A 155 -12.78 12.34 -12.58
C ARG A 155 -14.06 11.88 -13.29
N ASP A 156 -14.06 11.99 -14.62
CA ASP A 156 -15.22 11.70 -15.48
C ASP A 156 -15.20 10.27 -16.02
N ASN A 157 -14.33 9.43 -15.52
CA ASN A 157 -14.25 8.02 -15.90
C ASN A 157 -15.01 7.15 -14.89
N ASP A 158 -16.27 6.85 -15.21
CA ASP A 158 -17.15 6.04 -14.37
C ASP A 158 -16.61 4.65 -14.06
N THR A 159 -15.86 4.05 -14.96
CA THR A 159 -15.23 2.74 -14.73
C THR A 159 -14.21 2.83 -13.61
N VAL A 160 -13.46 3.91 -13.51
CA VAL A 160 -12.47 4.15 -12.46
C VAL A 160 -13.15 4.62 -11.17
N THR A 161 -14.02 5.62 -11.23
CA THR A 161 -14.62 6.23 -10.04
C THR A 161 -15.57 5.27 -9.32
N ASN A 162 -16.25 4.37 -10.03
CA ASN A 162 -17.13 3.36 -9.48
C ASN A 162 -16.41 2.03 -9.14
N ALA A 163 -15.13 1.85 -9.50
CA ALA A 163 -14.37 0.69 -9.08
C ALA A 163 -14.15 0.68 -7.56
N GLN A 164 -13.98 -0.51 -6.99
CA GLN A 164 -13.54 -0.65 -5.60
C GLN A 164 -12.06 -0.33 -5.50
N GLU A 165 -11.63 0.27 -4.38
CA GLU A 165 -10.22 0.58 -4.10
C GLU A 165 -9.33 -0.65 -4.15
N ILE A 166 -8.06 -0.41 -4.47
CA ILE A 166 -6.99 -1.39 -4.33
C ILE A 166 -6.38 -1.28 -2.94
N ALA A 167 -6.19 -2.40 -2.27
CA ALA A 167 -5.61 -2.43 -0.93
C ALA A 167 -4.18 -1.89 -0.92
N GLY A 168 -3.93 -0.83 -0.14
CA GLY A 168 -2.60 -0.27 0.06
C GLY A 168 -1.77 -0.96 1.14
N GLY A 169 -2.39 -1.85 1.93
CA GLY A 169 -1.76 -2.53 3.07
C GLY A 169 -1.14 -3.89 2.75
N VAL A 170 -1.38 -4.45 1.55
CA VAL A 170 -0.79 -5.71 1.09
C VAL A 170 -0.72 -5.76 -0.42
N PHE A 171 0.44 -6.05 -0.97
CA PHE A 171 0.66 -6.29 -2.41
C PHE A 171 2.00 -6.99 -2.62
N LEU A 172 2.16 -7.61 -3.79
CA LEU A 172 3.35 -8.36 -4.17
C LEU A 172 4.00 -7.71 -5.38
N ILE A 173 5.31 -7.54 -5.35
CA ILE A 173 6.10 -6.93 -6.41
C ILE A 173 7.18 -7.92 -6.85
N LYS A 174 7.32 -8.14 -8.17
CA LYS A 174 8.52 -8.72 -8.78
C LYS A 174 9.37 -7.58 -9.30
N LYS A 175 10.66 -7.52 -8.94
CA LYS A 175 11.55 -6.50 -9.49
C LYS A 175 11.70 -6.70 -11.00
N CYS A 176 11.16 -5.76 -11.75
CA CYS A 176 11.29 -5.64 -13.20
C CYS A 176 11.11 -4.16 -13.60
N GLU A 177 11.36 -3.84 -14.86
CA GLU A 177 11.29 -2.46 -15.37
C GLU A 177 9.93 -1.81 -15.08
N GLN A 178 8.81 -2.53 -15.35
CA GLN A 178 7.47 -2.00 -15.14
C GLN A 178 7.18 -1.70 -13.67
N SER A 179 7.51 -2.63 -12.78
CA SER A 179 7.27 -2.42 -11.33
C SER A 179 8.12 -1.28 -10.78
N ILE A 180 9.39 -1.16 -11.22
CA ILE A 180 10.26 -0.04 -10.85
C ILE A 180 9.64 1.29 -11.33
N LYS A 181 9.14 1.35 -12.57
CA LYS A 181 8.49 2.55 -13.11
C LYS A 181 7.28 2.98 -12.28
N ILE A 182 6.41 2.03 -11.92
CA ILE A 182 5.20 2.31 -11.12
C ILE A 182 5.58 2.84 -9.72
N ILE A 183 6.51 2.17 -9.03
CA ILE A 183 6.92 2.62 -7.69
C ILE A 183 7.64 3.97 -7.74
N LYS A 184 8.45 4.23 -8.76
CA LYS A 184 9.08 5.55 -8.96
C LYS A 184 8.05 6.65 -9.21
N GLU A 185 7.01 6.39 -9.99
CA GLU A 185 5.96 7.39 -10.24
C GLU A 185 5.17 7.65 -8.94
N TRP A 186 4.81 6.62 -8.18
CA TRP A 186 4.18 6.78 -6.86
C TRP A 186 5.05 7.64 -5.92
N GLN A 187 6.35 7.33 -5.83
CA GLN A 187 7.31 8.12 -5.05
C GLN A 187 7.36 9.58 -5.52
N LYS A 188 7.49 9.82 -6.82
CA LYS A 188 7.53 11.16 -7.43
C LYS A 188 6.30 11.98 -7.11
N ILE A 189 5.09 11.38 -7.19
CA ILE A 189 3.84 12.07 -6.84
C ILE A 189 3.89 12.52 -5.38
N ILE A 190 4.28 11.66 -4.45
CA ILE A 190 4.40 12.01 -3.02
C ILE A 190 5.41 13.14 -2.81
N TYR A 191 6.56 13.10 -3.49
CA TYR A 191 7.60 14.14 -3.38
C TYR A 191 7.17 15.49 -3.92
N THR A 192 6.29 15.54 -4.93
CA THR A 192 5.92 16.77 -5.65
C THR A 192 4.51 17.28 -5.34
N LYS A 193 3.61 16.40 -4.87
CA LYS A 193 2.19 16.66 -4.66
C LYS A 193 1.69 16.04 -3.35
N PHE A 194 2.39 16.35 -2.25
CA PHE A 194 2.07 15.78 -0.94
C PHE A 194 0.62 16.01 -0.50
N ASP A 195 0.01 17.14 -0.93
CA ASP A 195 -1.37 17.45 -0.62
C ASP A 195 -2.36 16.41 -1.13
N LEU A 196 -2.01 15.64 -2.17
CA LEU A 196 -2.86 14.56 -2.67
C LEU A 196 -3.04 13.43 -1.64
N ILE A 197 -2.07 13.24 -0.73
CA ILE A 197 -2.14 12.21 0.30
C ILE A 197 -2.48 12.74 1.70
N SER A 198 -2.38 14.04 1.94
CA SER A 198 -2.66 14.64 3.25
C SER A 198 -4.15 14.83 3.52
N ASP A 199 -4.50 15.24 4.74
CA ASP A 199 -5.86 15.64 5.10
C ASP A 199 -6.19 17.09 4.68
N THR A 200 -5.27 17.78 3.95
CA THR A 200 -5.56 19.10 3.37
C THR A 200 -6.82 19.02 2.51
N PRO A 201 -7.78 19.93 2.69
CA PRO A 201 -8.98 19.97 1.86
C PRO A 201 -8.65 20.02 0.37
N SER A 202 -9.46 19.36 -0.44
CA SER A 202 -9.32 19.39 -1.91
C SER A 202 -9.65 20.80 -2.41
N VAL A 203 -8.84 21.32 -3.34
CA VAL A 203 -9.10 22.59 -4.02
C VAL A 203 -10.26 22.42 -5.01
N SER A 204 -10.24 21.36 -5.78
CA SER A 204 -11.34 20.98 -6.66
C SER A 204 -12.44 20.25 -5.88
N ALA A 205 -13.70 20.43 -6.30
CA ALA A 205 -14.83 19.78 -5.63
C ALA A 205 -14.68 18.25 -5.60
N ASN A 206 -14.96 17.65 -4.46
CA ASN A 206 -15.05 16.19 -4.36
C ASN A 206 -16.32 15.69 -5.07
N LEU A 207 -16.30 14.44 -5.54
CA LEU A 207 -17.48 13.80 -6.11
C LEU A 207 -18.57 13.61 -5.05
N SER A 208 -19.83 13.62 -5.47
CA SER A 208 -20.97 13.40 -4.57
C SER A 208 -20.83 12.08 -3.81
N GLY A 209 -21.01 12.11 -2.51
CA GLY A 209 -20.85 10.95 -1.63
C GLY A 209 -19.41 10.69 -1.15
N PHE A 210 -18.47 11.59 -1.42
CA PHE A 210 -17.11 11.54 -0.85
C PHE A 210 -17.17 11.51 0.69
N ILE A 211 -16.38 10.66 1.31
CA ILE A 211 -16.34 10.45 2.78
C ILE A 211 -15.02 10.96 3.35
N GLU A 212 -13.90 10.38 2.90
CA GLU A 212 -12.55 10.75 3.33
C GLU A 212 -11.49 10.31 2.30
N ASN A 213 -10.30 10.92 2.34
CA ASN A 213 -9.18 10.51 1.51
C ASN A 213 -8.46 9.30 2.12
N ARG A 214 -8.08 8.34 1.27
CA ARG A 214 -7.30 7.15 1.67
C ARG A 214 -5.79 7.33 1.52
N HIS A 215 -5.33 8.56 1.46
CA HIS A 215 -3.92 8.92 1.51
C HIS A 215 -3.07 8.25 0.42
N ASP A 216 -1.99 7.60 0.80
CA ASP A 216 -1.10 6.86 -0.10
C ASP A 216 -1.84 5.80 -0.93
N GLN A 217 -2.86 5.17 -0.35
CA GLN A 217 -3.69 4.18 -1.04
C GLN A 217 -4.48 4.79 -2.20
N SER A 218 -4.90 6.07 -2.11
CA SER A 218 -5.59 6.76 -3.20
C SER A 218 -4.70 6.86 -4.45
N ILE A 219 -3.40 7.16 -4.25
CA ILE A 219 -2.43 7.18 -5.36
C ILE A 219 -2.15 5.76 -5.87
N TRP A 220 -2.01 4.80 -4.95
CA TRP A 220 -1.77 3.40 -5.29
C TRP A 220 -2.91 2.77 -6.10
N THR A 221 -4.14 3.23 -5.90
CA THR A 221 -5.34 2.72 -6.58
C THR A 221 -5.42 3.19 -8.04
N LEU A 222 -4.94 4.39 -8.35
CA LEU A 222 -4.99 5.05 -9.68
C LEU A 222 -3.71 4.88 -10.45
#